data_45b4b8d618f73c39e2282fdc9edb3406
#
_entry.id   45b4b8d618f73c39e2282fdc9edb3406
#
_cell.length_a   1.000
_cell.length_b   1.000
_cell.length_c   1.000
_cell.angle_alpha   90.00
_cell.angle_beta   90.00
_cell.angle_gamma   90.00
#
_symmetry.space_group_name_H-M   'P 1'
#
loop_
_entity.id
_entity.type
_entity.pdbx_description
1 polymer ?
#
loop_
_entity_poly.entity_id
_entity_poly.type
_entity_poly.pdbx_seq_one_letter_code
_entity_poly.pdbx_strand_id
1 'polypeptide(L)'
;MLTMAKNTDDKSAIACDLIAIEPKQREQHIATVEQLFAVVQEMRELPNGYAFRLPQEPDMWLKAAEFIANERLCCPFFGFTLEIEPEGGPLWLKLTGGEGVKQFLKSNFALHC
;
A
#
# COMPACT_ATOMS: atom_id res chain seq x y z
N MET A 1 8.65 -14.67 8.33
CA MET A 1 8.44 -14.13 8.70
C MET A 1 8.13 -13.99 9.26
N LEU A 2 8.31 -14.26 9.23
CA LEU A 2 8.06 -14.02 9.86
C LEU A 2 7.61 -13.93 10.32
N THR A 3 7.84 -14.21 10.39
CA THR A 3 7.40 -14.05 10.96
C THR A 3 6.80 -14.18 11.24
N MET A 4 7.05 -14.57 11.29
CA MET A 4 6.52 -14.58 11.62
C MET A 4 5.97 -14.94 11.71
N ALA A 5 6.11 -15.30 11.65
CA ALA A 5 5.63 -15.50 11.88
C ALA A 5 5.19 -16.07 11.96
N LYS A 6 5.11 -16.55 11.89
CA LYS A 6 4.66 -16.99 12.15
C LYS A 6 3.83 -17.67 12.10
N ASN A 7 3.38 -18.02 12.08
CA ASN A 7 2.49 -18.49 12.33
C ASN A 7 1.71 -18.84 11.74
N THR A 8 1.61 -19.00 11.21
CA THR A 8 1.03 -19.38 10.48
C THR A 8 -0.23 -19.32 10.21
N ASP A 9 -0.81 -19.43 9.99
CA ASP A 9 -1.95 -19.38 9.72
C ASP A 9 -2.60 -18.43 10.26
N ASP A 10 -2.53 -17.95 10.31
CA ASP A 10 -3.18 -17.28 11.00
C ASP A 10 -3.50 -16.00 10.75
N LYS A 11 -4.30 -15.42 11.36
CA LYS A 11 -4.72 -14.20 11.21
C LYS A 11 -3.75 -13.27 11.48
N SER A 12 -2.80 -13.60 12.13
CA SER A 12 -1.69 -12.73 12.33
C SER A 12 -1.02 -12.41 11.03
N ALA A 13 -1.38 -13.11 9.97
CA ALA A 13 -0.83 -12.83 8.66
C ALA A 13 -1.27 -11.45 8.14
N ILE A 14 -2.32 -10.87 8.71
CA ILE A 14 -2.76 -9.54 8.30
C ILE A 14 -2.20 -8.53 9.28
N ALA A 15 -0.91 -8.33 9.19
CA ALA A 15 -0.22 -7.35 10.03
C ALA A 15 1.03 -6.93 9.30
N CYS A 16 1.31 -5.65 9.31
CA CYS A 16 2.50 -5.14 8.66
C CYS A 16 3.73 -5.43 9.49
N ASP A 17 4.83 -5.67 8.81
CA ASP A 17 6.11 -5.96 9.45
C ASP A 17 7.16 -5.03 8.87
N LEU A 18 7.32 -3.87 9.48
CA LEU A 18 8.26 -2.88 9.01
C LEU A 18 9.69 -3.40 9.00
N ILE A 19 9.99 -4.37 9.84
CA ILE A 19 11.33 -4.94 9.91
C ILE A 19 11.68 -5.69 8.62
N ALA A 20 10.68 -6.13 7.87
CA ALA A 20 10.92 -6.81 6.60
C ALA A 20 11.53 -5.87 5.56
N ILE A 21 11.43 -4.57 5.76
CA ILE A 21 12.03 -3.59 4.87
C ILE A 21 13.46 -3.35 5.33
N GLU A 22 14.39 -3.26 4.39
CA GLU A 22 15.79 -3.01 4.71
C GLU A 22 15.91 -1.75 5.56
N PRO A 23 16.75 -1.78 6.61
CA PRO A 23 16.83 -0.63 7.55
C PRO A 23 17.01 0.72 6.87
N LYS A 24 17.80 0.78 5.82
CA LYS A 24 18.06 2.04 5.13
C LYS A 24 16.83 2.57 4.45
N GLN A 25 15.88 1.68 4.13
CA GLN A 25 14.69 2.06 3.39
C GLN A 25 13.49 2.33 4.28
N ARG A 26 13.56 1.97 5.56
CA ARG A 26 12.38 2.10 6.43
C ARG A 26 11.92 3.54 6.58
N GLU A 27 12.85 4.42 6.89
CA GLU A 27 12.51 5.82 7.09
C GLU A 27 12.00 6.43 5.80
N GLN A 28 12.66 6.10 4.70
CA GLN A 28 12.24 6.59 3.39
C GLN A 28 10.84 6.07 3.04
N HIS A 29 10.57 4.80 3.36
CA HIS A 29 9.26 4.23 3.08
C HIS A 29 8.18 4.94 3.87
N ILE A 30 8.42 5.21 5.15
CA ILE A 30 7.44 5.92 5.97
C ILE A 30 7.17 7.29 5.38
N ALA A 31 8.21 7.99 4.95
CA ALA A 31 8.05 9.31 4.33
C ALA A 31 7.25 9.20 3.03
N THR A 32 7.53 8.18 2.23
CA THR A 32 6.82 7.98 0.97
C THR A 32 5.34 7.74 1.21
N VAL A 33 5.02 6.90 2.20
CA VAL A 33 3.64 6.62 2.55
C VAL A 33 2.92 7.92 2.93
N GLU A 34 3.55 8.73 3.79
CA GLU A 34 2.94 9.97 4.23
C GLU A 34 2.71 10.92 3.06
N GLN A 35 3.70 11.02 2.17
CA GLN A 35 3.59 11.92 1.02
C GLN A 35 2.49 11.49 0.06
N LEU A 36 2.40 10.19 -0.21
CA LEU A 36 1.38 9.69 -1.11
C LEU A 36 -0.03 9.91 -0.57
N PHE A 37 -0.25 9.53 0.67
CA PHE A 37 -1.61 9.57 1.20
C PHE A 37 -2.04 10.97 1.59
N ALA A 38 -1.10 11.90 1.75
CA ALA A 38 -1.43 13.29 1.99
C ALA A 38 -2.04 13.96 0.76
N VAL A 39 -1.77 13.44 -0.44
CA VAL A 39 -2.24 14.06 -1.67
C VAL A 39 -3.29 13.24 -2.42
N VAL A 40 -3.86 12.24 -1.77
CA VAL A 40 -4.94 11.44 -2.36
C VAL A 40 -6.11 12.38 -2.68
N GLN A 41 -6.58 12.33 -3.91
CA GLN A 41 -7.64 13.22 -4.38
C GLN A 41 -9.01 12.60 -4.24
N GLU A 42 -9.07 11.27 -4.27
CA GLU A 42 -10.34 10.55 -4.22
C GLU A 42 -10.05 9.12 -3.76
N MET A 43 -10.96 8.56 -2.97
CA MET A 43 -10.86 7.17 -2.57
C MET A 43 -12.14 6.47 -3.01
N ARG A 44 -12.01 5.31 -3.65
CA ARG A 44 -13.15 4.50 -4.06
C ARG A 44 -13.07 3.15 -3.39
N GLU A 45 -14.20 2.70 -2.93
CA GLU A 45 -14.29 1.37 -2.33
C GLU A 45 -14.37 0.33 -3.44
N LEU A 46 -13.62 -0.77 -3.28
CA LEU A 46 -13.66 -1.90 -4.19
C LEU A 46 -14.20 -3.10 -3.41
N PRO A 47 -14.68 -4.13 -4.09
CA PRO A 47 -15.16 -5.33 -3.38
C PRO A 47 -14.13 -5.90 -2.43
N ASN A 48 -12.85 -5.83 -2.78
CA ASN A 48 -11.79 -6.43 -2.00
C ASN A 48 -10.70 -5.44 -1.59
N GLY A 49 -11.01 -4.16 -1.54
CA GLY A 49 -10.02 -3.17 -1.15
C GLY A 49 -10.44 -1.75 -1.46
N TYR A 50 -9.46 -0.93 -1.79
CA TYR A 50 -9.70 0.49 -2.07
C TYR A 50 -8.81 0.96 -3.20
N ALA A 51 -9.32 1.95 -3.95
CA ALA A 51 -8.56 2.61 -5.01
C ALA A 51 -8.35 4.05 -4.58
N PHE A 52 -7.12 4.53 -4.74
CA PHE A 52 -6.76 5.90 -4.37
C PHE A 52 -6.31 6.65 -5.60
N ARG A 53 -6.95 7.78 -5.87
CA ARG A 53 -6.59 8.61 -7.00
C ARG A 53 -5.49 9.57 -6.58
N LEU A 54 -4.41 9.58 -7.33
CA LEU A 54 -3.25 10.41 -7.05
C LEU A 54 -3.07 11.46 -8.13
N PRO A 55 -2.37 12.56 -7.81
CA PRO A 55 -2.08 13.58 -8.82
C PRO A 55 -1.32 12.98 -9.99
N GLN A 56 -1.63 13.45 -11.18
CA GLN A 56 -1.03 12.96 -12.41
C GLN A 56 0.27 13.72 -12.68
N GLU A 57 1.33 13.30 -11.99
CA GLU A 57 2.64 13.94 -12.10
C GLU A 57 3.73 12.87 -12.15
N PRO A 58 4.81 13.09 -12.89
CA PRO A 58 5.87 12.10 -13.00
C PRO A 58 6.43 11.65 -11.66
N ASP A 59 6.63 12.59 -10.73
CA ASP A 59 7.10 12.25 -9.40
C ASP A 59 6.18 11.27 -8.72
N MET A 60 4.89 11.43 -8.92
CA MET A 60 3.91 10.62 -8.24
C MET A 60 3.93 9.19 -8.74
N TRP A 61 4.16 9.00 -10.03
CA TRP A 61 4.30 7.65 -10.59
C TRP A 61 5.46 6.93 -9.94
N LEU A 62 6.59 7.63 -9.80
CA LEU A 62 7.79 7.04 -9.21
C LEU A 62 7.60 6.76 -7.73
N LYS A 63 6.95 7.67 -7.01
CA LYS A 63 6.68 7.47 -5.60
C LYS A 63 5.74 6.28 -5.37
N ALA A 64 4.73 6.15 -6.23
CA ALA A 64 3.80 5.04 -6.09
C ALA A 64 4.50 3.71 -6.33
N ALA A 65 5.40 3.67 -7.31
CA ALA A 65 6.16 2.46 -7.59
C ALA A 65 7.09 2.12 -6.42
N GLU A 66 7.74 3.12 -5.86
CA GLU A 66 8.62 2.93 -4.71
C GLU A 66 7.82 2.45 -3.49
N PHE A 67 6.64 3.02 -3.29
CA PHE A 67 5.74 2.58 -2.25
C PHE A 67 5.43 1.09 -2.39
N ILE A 68 5.04 0.67 -3.60
CA ILE A 68 4.71 -0.73 -3.84
C ILE A 68 5.91 -1.63 -3.58
N ALA A 69 7.08 -1.20 -4.05
CA ALA A 69 8.30 -2.01 -3.91
C ALA A 69 8.61 -2.33 -2.46
N ASN A 70 8.33 -1.40 -1.55
CA ASN A 70 8.61 -1.61 -0.13
C ASN A 70 7.42 -2.12 0.64
N GLU A 71 6.21 -1.64 0.30
CA GLU A 71 5.02 -2.05 1.02
C GLU A 71 4.77 -3.56 0.89
N ARG A 72 5.07 -4.11 -0.28
CA ARG A 72 4.87 -5.55 -0.48
C ARG A 72 5.75 -6.39 0.43
N LEU A 73 6.82 -5.82 0.93
CA LEU A 73 7.70 -6.53 1.85
C LEU A 73 7.12 -6.55 3.26
N CYS A 74 6.61 -5.43 3.72
CA CYS A 74 6.06 -5.38 5.07
C CYS A 74 4.60 -5.81 5.13
N CYS A 75 3.89 -5.74 4.03
CA CYS A 75 2.48 -6.14 3.98
C CYS A 75 2.25 -7.07 2.80
N PRO A 76 2.79 -8.30 2.87
CA PRO A 76 2.76 -9.21 1.71
C PRO A 76 1.38 -9.73 1.35
N PHE A 77 0.39 -9.46 2.19
CA PHE A 77 -0.98 -9.90 1.90
C PHE A 77 -1.72 -8.95 0.97
N PHE A 78 -1.13 -7.81 0.61
CA PHE A 78 -1.76 -6.89 -0.32
C PHE A 78 -1.53 -7.30 -1.77
N GLY A 79 -2.56 -7.10 -2.61
CA GLY A 79 -2.38 -7.02 -4.05
C GLY A 79 -2.28 -5.55 -4.41
N PHE A 80 -1.42 -5.22 -5.37
CA PHE A 80 -1.22 -3.84 -5.80
C PHE A 80 -1.54 -3.70 -7.27
N THR A 81 -2.19 -2.60 -7.63
CA THR A 81 -2.40 -2.24 -9.03
C THR A 81 -2.10 -0.76 -9.16
N LEU A 82 -1.26 -0.43 -10.13
CA LEU A 82 -1.00 0.96 -10.45
C LEU A 82 -1.52 1.18 -11.86
N GLU A 83 -2.57 1.98 -12.00
CA GLU A 83 -3.24 2.17 -13.26
C GLU A 83 -3.11 3.62 -13.69
N ILE A 84 -2.61 3.83 -14.90
CA ILE A 84 -2.49 5.17 -15.48
C ILE A 84 -3.40 5.20 -16.68
N GLU A 85 -4.45 5.99 -16.60
CA GLU A 85 -5.41 6.07 -17.69
C GLU A 85 -4.85 6.91 -18.82
N PRO A 86 -5.31 6.66 -20.07
CA PRO A 86 -4.72 7.35 -21.21
C PRO A 86 -5.06 8.82 -21.26
N GLU A 87 -4.26 9.54 -22.08
CA GLU A 87 -4.51 10.93 -22.43
C GLU A 87 -4.58 11.85 -21.21
N GLY A 88 -3.61 11.66 -20.28
CA GLY A 88 -3.57 12.50 -19.10
C GLY A 88 -4.65 12.20 -18.08
N GLY A 89 -5.25 11.03 -18.18
CA GLY A 89 -6.28 10.63 -17.23
C GLY A 89 -5.72 10.33 -15.86
N PRO A 90 -6.60 9.97 -14.93
CA PRO A 90 -6.16 9.78 -13.55
C PRO A 90 -5.15 8.66 -13.35
N LEU A 91 -4.40 8.81 -12.27
CA LEU A 91 -3.49 7.79 -11.78
C LEU A 91 -4.15 7.16 -10.55
N TRP A 92 -4.31 5.85 -10.60
CA TRP A 92 -4.95 5.12 -9.51
C TRP A 92 -4.00 4.12 -8.90
N LEU A 93 -3.93 4.12 -7.58
CA LEU A 93 -3.23 3.11 -6.82
C LEU A 93 -4.29 2.27 -6.11
N LYS A 94 -4.33 0.97 -6.39
CA LYS A 94 -5.33 0.09 -5.80
C LYS A 94 -4.65 -0.89 -4.86
N LEU A 95 -5.19 -1.01 -3.66
CA LEU A 95 -4.73 -1.96 -2.66
C LEU A 95 -5.87 -2.93 -2.41
N THR A 96 -5.61 -4.21 -2.65
CA THR A 96 -6.64 -5.24 -2.53
C THR A 96 -6.06 -6.43 -1.80
N GLY A 97 -6.90 -7.41 -1.52
CA GLY A 97 -6.42 -8.63 -0.90
C GLY A 97 -7.57 -9.56 -0.57
N GLY A 98 -7.23 -10.62 0.15
CA GLY A 98 -8.21 -11.61 0.55
C GLY A 98 -9.05 -11.14 1.72
N GLU A 99 -9.75 -12.08 2.31
CA GLU A 99 -10.64 -11.79 3.40
C GLU A 99 -9.89 -11.12 4.55
N GLY A 100 -10.48 -10.06 5.10
CA GLY A 100 -9.87 -9.33 6.20
C GLY A 100 -9.01 -8.16 5.76
N VAL A 101 -8.50 -8.17 4.53
CA VAL A 101 -7.61 -7.12 4.07
C VAL A 101 -8.33 -5.79 3.92
N LYS A 102 -9.56 -5.83 3.38
CA LYS A 102 -10.33 -4.61 3.21
C LYS A 102 -10.61 -3.96 4.56
N GLN A 103 -10.94 -4.76 5.56
CA GLN A 103 -11.19 -4.27 6.90
C GLN A 103 -9.93 -3.68 7.50
N PHE A 104 -8.80 -4.34 7.28
CA PHE A 104 -7.51 -3.85 7.75
C PHE A 104 -7.22 -2.47 7.13
N LEU A 105 -7.45 -2.35 5.82
CA LEU A 105 -7.23 -1.08 5.13
C LEU A 105 -8.12 0.01 5.69
N LYS A 106 -9.39 -0.32 5.92
CA LYS A 106 -10.33 0.66 6.44
C LYS A 106 -9.88 1.19 7.81
N SER A 107 -9.33 0.32 8.64
CA SER A 107 -8.88 0.70 9.96
C SER A 107 -7.56 1.44 9.96
N ASN A 108 -6.71 1.15 8.99
CA ASN A 108 -5.32 1.59 9.02
C ASN A 108 -4.84 2.37 7.82
N PHE A 109 -5.72 2.73 6.89
CA PHE A 109 -5.20 3.28 5.65
C PHE A 109 -4.47 4.61 5.81
N ALA A 110 -4.52 5.20 6.97
CA ALA A 110 -3.72 6.37 7.23
C ALA A 110 -2.50 6.03 8.08
N LEU A 111 -2.42 4.77 8.53
CA LEU A 111 -1.38 4.35 9.44
C LEU A 111 -0.69 3.16 8.86
N HIS A 112 0.26 3.32 8.06
CA HIS A 112 0.87 2.19 7.39
C HIS A 112 2.05 1.63 8.11
N CYS A 113 2.60 0.57 7.62
CA CYS A 113 3.75 -0.03 8.23
C CYS A 113 4.86 0.98 8.39
#